data_158381520f643c787a79322292984ad2
#
_entry.id   158381520f643c787a79322292984ad2
#
_cell.length_a   1.000
_cell.length_b   1.000
_cell.length_c   1.000
_cell.angle_alpha   90.00
_cell.angle_beta   90.00
_cell.angle_gamma   90.00
#
_symmetry.space_group_name_H-M   'P 1'
#
loop_
_entity.id
_entity.type
_entity.pdbx_description
1 polymer ?
#
loop_
_entity_poly.entity_id
_entity_poly.type
_entity_poly.pdbx_seq_one_letter_code
_entity_poly.pdbx_strand_id
1 'polypeptide(L)'
;QEAVEQIEKTFNAPSAPVQEKNLVPVLDETFVPFGSFKDVKNIIKSKQFYPAFITGLSGNGKTFSVEQACAQLNRELIRVNITIETDEDDLIGGFRLVDGNTVWHNGPVIESLERGAILLLDEIDLASNKILCLQSILEGKGIFLKKIGRWVKPAAGFNVIATANTKGKGSEDGRFIGTNVLNEAFLE
;
A
#
# COMPACT_ATOMS: atom_id res chain seq x y z
N GLN A 1 39.01 -8.27 -8.73
CA GLN A 1 38.10 -8.74 -9.79
C GLN A 1 36.96 -9.56 -9.23
N GLU A 2 37.16 -10.55 -8.37
CA GLU A 2 36.11 -11.36 -7.75
C GLU A 2 35.09 -10.54 -6.93
N ALA A 3 35.51 -9.51 -6.21
CA ALA A 3 34.63 -8.67 -5.41
C ALA A 3 33.71 -7.81 -6.28
N VAL A 4 34.20 -7.33 -7.42
CA VAL A 4 33.40 -6.55 -8.38
C VAL A 4 32.36 -7.45 -9.07
N GLU A 5 32.75 -8.67 -9.42
CA GLU A 5 31.86 -9.66 -10.03
C GLU A 5 30.76 -10.13 -9.06
N GLN A 6 31.03 -10.22 -7.77
CA GLN A 6 30.03 -10.50 -6.74
C GLN A 6 29.06 -9.35 -6.56
N ILE A 7 29.54 -8.10 -6.61
CA ILE A 7 28.71 -6.92 -6.51
C ILE A 7 27.77 -6.83 -7.73
N GLU A 8 28.29 -7.03 -8.94
CA GLU A 8 27.45 -7.05 -10.14
C GLU A 8 26.40 -8.16 -10.15
N LYS A 9 26.73 -9.35 -9.62
CA LYS A 9 25.76 -10.43 -9.44
C LYS A 9 24.68 -10.10 -8.42
N THR A 10 25.02 -9.34 -7.37
CA THR A 10 24.05 -8.91 -6.35
C THR A 10 23.09 -7.84 -6.89
N PHE A 11 23.59 -6.90 -7.69
CA PHE A 11 22.77 -5.84 -8.29
C PHE A 11 21.92 -6.32 -9.47
N ASN A 12 22.33 -7.37 -10.16
CA ASN A 12 21.63 -7.97 -11.28
C ASN A 12 20.87 -9.25 -10.91
N ALA A 13 20.73 -9.55 -9.61
CA ALA A 13 19.95 -10.69 -9.17
C ALA A 13 18.52 -10.57 -9.74
N PRO A 14 18.01 -11.58 -10.44
CA PRO A 14 16.64 -11.50 -10.96
C PRO A 14 15.69 -11.35 -9.80
N SER A 15 14.78 -10.38 -9.92
CA SER A 15 13.64 -10.31 -9.01
C SER A 15 12.85 -11.60 -9.12
N ALA A 16 12.36 -12.11 -7.98
CA ALA A 16 11.48 -13.27 -8.01
C ALA A 16 10.35 -13.02 -9.03
N PRO A 17 9.97 -14.04 -9.82
CA PRO A 17 8.92 -13.87 -10.81
C PRO A 17 7.67 -13.36 -10.11
N VAL A 18 7.10 -12.27 -10.62
CA VAL A 18 5.82 -11.75 -10.17
C VAL A 18 4.81 -12.88 -10.40
N GLN A 19 4.28 -13.43 -9.33
CA GLN A 19 3.20 -14.42 -9.47
C GLN A 19 2.05 -13.71 -10.17
N GLU A 20 1.61 -14.26 -11.28
CA GLU A 20 0.42 -13.80 -12.03
C GLU A 20 -0.87 -14.06 -11.24
N LYS A 21 -0.86 -13.78 -9.96
CA LYS A 21 -2.02 -13.97 -9.12
C LYS A 21 -2.95 -12.77 -9.27
N ASN A 22 -4.22 -13.04 -9.55
CA ASN A 22 -5.26 -12.02 -9.51
C ASN A 22 -5.52 -11.58 -8.07
N LEU A 23 -5.29 -10.31 -7.77
CA LEU A 23 -5.46 -9.71 -6.45
C LEU A 23 -6.77 -8.92 -6.32
N VAL A 24 -7.71 -9.09 -7.23
CA VAL A 24 -9.04 -8.48 -7.11
C VAL A 24 -9.79 -9.17 -5.96
N PRO A 25 -10.32 -8.41 -4.98
CA PRO A 25 -11.08 -8.99 -3.89
C PRO A 25 -12.35 -9.71 -4.38
N VAL A 26 -12.80 -10.68 -3.60
CA VAL A 26 -14.04 -11.40 -3.88
C VAL A 26 -15.24 -10.50 -3.61
N LEU A 27 -16.15 -10.43 -4.58
CA LEU A 27 -17.40 -9.68 -4.45
C LEU A 27 -18.33 -10.37 -3.45
N ASP A 28 -18.80 -9.62 -2.46
CA ASP A 28 -19.85 -10.02 -1.54
C ASP A 28 -21.16 -9.38 -1.99
N GLU A 29 -22.08 -10.19 -2.51
CA GLU A 29 -23.37 -9.74 -3.02
C GLU A 29 -24.30 -9.25 -1.90
N THR A 30 -24.03 -9.61 -0.66
CA THR A 30 -24.81 -9.18 0.50
C THR A 30 -24.35 -7.84 1.08
N PHE A 31 -23.26 -7.29 0.57
CA PHE A 31 -22.74 -6.02 1.03
C PHE A 31 -23.69 -4.87 0.77
N VAL A 32 -23.99 -4.11 1.81
CA VAL A 32 -24.81 -2.91 1.73
C VAL A 32 -23.92 -1.68 1.89
N PRO A 33 -23.83 -0.79 0.89
CA PRO A 33 -23.04 0.43 0.98
C PRO A 33 -23.45 1.32 2.14
N PHE A 34 -22.48 1.88 2.83
CA PHE A 34 -22.70 2.81 3.94
C PHE A 34 -21.56 3.82 4.03
N GLY A 35 -21.79 4.90 4.76
CA GLY A 35 -20.77 5.92 5.01
C GLY A 35 -20.20 6.52 3.72
N SER A 36 -18.89 6.61 3.64
CA SER A 36 -18.17 7.19 2.51
C SER A 36 -17.90 6.23 1.35
N PHE A 37 -18.57 5.08 1.30
CA PHE A 37 -18.35 4.06 0.26
C PHE A 37 -18.46 4.63 -1.17
N LYS A 38 -19.45 5.46 -1.43
CA LYS A 38 -19.64 6.06 -2.76
C LYS A 38 -18.47 6.94 -3.17
N ASP A 39 -17.94 7.73 -2.25
CA ASP A 39 -16.81 8.61 -2.50
C ASP A 39 -15.52 7.80 -2.75
N VAL A 40 -15.28 6.79 -1.94
CA VAL A 40 -14.15 5.85 -2.11
C VAL A 40 -14.24 5.16 -3.46
N LYS A 41 -15.40 4.64 -3.82
CA LYS A 41 -15.62 3.98 -5.10
C LYS A 41 -15.38 4.93 -6.28
N ASN A 42 -15.84 6.17 -6.20
CA ASN A 42 -15.61 7.17 -7.24
C ASN A 42 -14.13 7.49 -7.43
N ILE A 43 -13.36 7.58 -6.36
CA ILE A 43 -11.92 7.83 -6.42
C ILE A 43 -11.19 6.66 -7.06
N ILE A 44 -11.50 5.44 -6.66
CA ILE A 44 -10.90 4.23 -7.25
C ILE A 44 -11.27 4.14 -8.74
N LYS A 45 -12.51 4.42 -9.09
CA LYS A 45 -13.01 4.41 -10.47
C LYS A 45 -12.32 5.43 -11.36
N SER A 46 -11.92 6.57 -10.80
CA SER A 46 -11.24 7.64 -11.55
C SER A 46 -9.87 7.23 -12.07
N LYS A 47 -9.24 6.23 -11.47
CA LYS A 47 -7.86 5.78 -11.74
C LYS A 47 -6.81 6.89 -11.57
N GLN A 48 -7.17 7.98 -10.94
CA GLN A 48 -6.26 9.08 -10.61
C GLN A 48 -5.53 8.79 -9.30
N PHE A 49 -4.32 9.31 -9.19
CA PHE A 49 -3.61 9.29 -7.93
C PHE A 49 -4.20 10.35 -7.01
N TYR A 50 -4.99 9.91 -6.07
CA TYR A 50 -5.62 10.74 -5.05
C TYR A 50 -5.66 9.98 -3.73
N PRO A 51 -4.57 10.01 -2.95
CA PRO A 51 -4.52 9.33 -1.67
C PRO A 51 -5.64 9.77 -0.74
N ALA A 52 -6.21 8.81 -0.08
CA ALA A 52 -7.41 9.01 0.71
C ALA A 52 -7.26 8.40 2.10
N PHE A 53 -7.88 9.03 3.07
CA PHE A 53 -7.82 8.63 4.47
C PHE A 53 -9.22 8.46 5.03
N ILE A 54 -9.53 7.26 5.50
CA ILE A 54 -10.83 6.92 6.04
C ILE A 54 -10.69 6.76 7.56
N THR A 55 -11.40 7.59 8.31
CA THR A 55 -11.43 7.52 9.76
C THR A 55 -12.78 6.99 10.24
N GLY A 56 -12.79 6.40 11.40
CA GLY A 56 -14.00 5.90 12.04
C GLY A 56 -13.68 4.99 13.22
N LEU A 57 -14.70 4.59 13.95
CA LEU A 57 -14.54 3.68 15.06
C LEU A 57 -14.07 2.30 14.59
N SER A 58 -13.34 1.60 15.44
CA SER A 58 -12.96 0.22 15.19
C SER A 58 -14.21 -0.65 14.95
N GLY A 59 -14.11 -1.54 13.97
CA GLY A 59 -15.22 -2.43 13.63
C GLY A 59 -16.30 -1.84 12.73
N ASN A 60 -16.13 -0.61 12.22
CA ASN A 60 -17.09 0.04 11.31
C ASN A 60 -17.02 -0.45 9.85
N GLY A 61 -16.26 -1.50 9.57
CA GLY A 61 -16.18 -2.06 8.24
C GLY A 61 -15.47 -1.18 7.19
N LYS A 62 -14.58 -0.27 7.62
CA LYS A 62 -13.81 0.60 6.73
C LYS A 62 -13.03 -0.19 5.69
N THR A 63 -12.27 -1.17 6.16
CA THR A 63 -11.45 -2.04 5.31
C THR A 63 -12.32 -2.83 4.34
N PHE A 64 -13.38 -3.42 4.81
CA PHE A 64 -14.32 -4.21 4.00
C PHE A 64 -14.97 -3.34 2.91
N SER A 65 -15.31 -2.10 3.22
CA SER A 65 -15.85 -1.15 2.23
C SER A 65 -14.87 -0.90 1.09
N VAL A 66 -13.57 -0.72 1.39
CA VAL A 66 -12.55 -0.54 0.34
C VAL A 66 -12.39 -1.81 -0.49
N GLU A 67 -12.37 -2.97 0.14
CA GLU A 67 -12.30 -4.26 -0.55
C GLU A 67 -13.47 -4.44 -1.51
N GLN A 68 -14.69 -4.13 -1.08
CA GLN A 68 -15.88 -4.25 -1.93
C GLN A 68 -15.92 -3.22 -3.06
N ALA A 69 -15.43 -2.01 -2.83
CA ALA A 69 -15.27 -1.02 -3.91
C ALA A 69 -14.32 -1.54 -4.99
N CYS A 70 -13.19 -2.10 -4.61
CA CYS A 70 -12.24 -2.72 -5.54
C CYS A 70 -12.84 -3.93 -6.26
N ALA A 71 -13.58 -4.78 -5.54
CA ALA A 71 -14.26 -5.94 -6.13
C ALA A 71 -15.27 -5.53 -7.19
N GLN A 72 -16.11 -4.53 -6.91
CA GLN A 72 -17.12 -4.02 -7.84
C GLN A 72 -16.50 -3.37 -9.09
N LEU A 73 -15.33 -2.79 -8.96
CA LEU A 73 -14.61 -2.13 -10.05
C LEU A 73 -13.58 -3.02 -10.75
N ASN A 74 -13.48 -4.27 -10.34
CA ASN A 74 -12.48 -5.22 -10.85
C ASN A 74 -11.05 -4.67 -10.73
N ARG A 75 -10.73 -4.06 -9.58
CA ARG A 75 -9.42 -3.50 -9.29
C ARG A 75 -8.66 -4.37 -8.30
N GLU A 76 -7.38 -4.56 -8.55
CA GLU A 76 -6.49 -5.25 -7.62
C GLU A 76 -6.27 -4.42 -6.36
N LEU A 77 -6.26 -5.09 -5.23
CA LEU A 77 -6.03 -4.52 -3.92
C LEU A 77 -4.91 -5.25 -3.21
N ILE A 78 -3.98 -4.51 -2.65
CA ILE A 78 -2.96 -5.04 -1.75
C ILE A 78 -3.14 -4.38 -0.40
N ARG A 79 -3.49 -5.18 0.61
CA ARG A 79 -3.71 -4.73 1.97
C ARG A 79 -2.46 -4.95 2.81
N VAL A 80 -2.10 -3.92 3.57
CA VAL A 80 -1.05 -3.98 4.59
C VAL A 80 -1.66 -3.59 5.93
N ASN A 81 -1.60 -4.49 6.88
CA ASN A 81 -2.00 -4.20 8.25
C ASN A 81 -0.82 -3.57 9.00
N ILE A 82 -0.94 -2.27 9.29
CA ILE A 82 0.11 -1.53 9.97
C ILE A 82 0.09 -1.82 11.46
N THR A 83 1.27 -2.06 12.02
CA THR A 83 1.48 -2.22 13.46
C THR A 83 2.63 -1.32 13.90
N ILE A 84 2.82 -1.19 15.20
CA ILE A 84 3.94 -0.43 15.76
C ILE A 84 5.31 -1.01 15.33
N GLU A 85 5.36 -2.28 14.96
CA GLU A 85 6.58 -2.98 14.54
C GLU A 85 6.81 -2.97 13.03
N THR A 86 5.82 -2.52 12.25
CA THR A 86 5.94 -2.45 10.80
C THR A 86 7.09 -1.54 10.40
N ASP A 87 8.01 -2.04 9.60
CA ASP A 87 9.21 -1.34 9.17
C ASP A 87 9.35 -1.27 7.64
N GLU A 88 10.45 -0.66 7.18
CA GLU A 88 10.74 -0.53 5.75
C GLU A 88 10.86 -1.89 5.05
N ASP A 89 11.50 -2.87 5.67
CA ASP A 89 11.66 -4.20 5.07
C ASP A 89 10.31 -4.90 4.88
N ASP A 90 9.37 -4.71 5.79
CA ASP A 90 8.01 -5.25 5.67
C ASP A 90 7.23 -4.62 4.52
N LEU A 91 7.44 -3.34 4.25
CA LEU A 91 6.68 -2.57 3.27
C LEU A 91 7.32 -2.58 1.88
N ILE A 92 8.61 -2.38 1.82
CA ILE A 92 9.36 -2.18 0.57
C ILE A 92 9.93 -3.48 0.05
N GLY A 93 10.45 -4.32 0.93
CA GLY A 93 11.06 -5.58 0.58
C GLY A 93 12.49 -5.72 1.10
N GLY A 94 13.06 -6.84 0.82
CA GLY A 94 14.42 -7.17 1.27
C GLY A 94 14.97 -8.39 0.56
N PHE A 95 16.23 -8.68 0.86
CA PHE A 95 16.89 -9.87 0.36
C PHE A 95 16.47 -11.11 1.15
N ARG A 96 16.29 -12.21 0.44
CA ARG A 96 16.01 -13.52 1.02
C ARG A 96 16.96 -14.56 0.43
N LEU A 97 17.28 -15.56 1.22
CA LEU A 97 18.09 -16.69 0.78
C LEU A 97 17.16 -17.73 0.15
N VAL A 98 17.37 -18.02 -1.14
CA VAL A 98 16.61 -19.01 -1.90
C VAL A 98 17.62 -19.93 -2.61
N ASP A 99 17.61 -21.23 -2.30
CA ASP A 99 18.51 -22.22 -2.88
C ASP A 99 20.00 -21.82 -2.85
N GLY A 100 20.43 -21.23 -1.73
CA GLY A 100 21.81 -20.77 -1.54
C GLY A 100 22.14 -19.44 -2.20
N ASN A 101 21.18 -18.80 -2.88
CA ASN A 101 21.35 -17.50 -3.54
C ASN A 101 20.56 -16.40 -2.81
N THR A 102 21.16 -15.21 -2.77
CA THR A 102 20.47 -14.02 -2.26
C THR A 102 19.60 -13.43 -3.36
N VAL A 103 18.28 -13.38 -3.11
CA VAL A 103 17.29 -12.88 -4.06
C VAL A 103 16.49 -11.73 -3.43
N TRP A 104 16.31 -10.67 -4.18
CA TRP A 104 15.42 -9.57 -3.77
C TRP A 104 13.96 -9.99 -3.87
N HIS A 105 13.20 -9.74 -2.80
CA HIS A 105 11.75 -9.90 -2.77
C HIS A 105 11.08 -8.54 -2.57
N ASN A 106 10.18 -8.18 -3.49
CA ASN A 106 9.39 -6.99 -3.36
C ASN A 106 8.41 -7.11 -2.18
N GLY A 107 8.35 -6.07 -1.36
CA GLY A 107 7.28 -5.92 -0.38
C GLY A 107 5.97 -5.48 -1.02
N PRO A 108 4.88 -5.44 -0.23
CA PRO A 108 3.55 -5.13 -0.75
C PRO A 108 3.43 -3.74 -1.38
N VAL A 109 4.18 -2.76 -0.88
CA VAL A 109 4.17 -1.40 -1.44
C VAL A 109 4.76 -1.38 -2.84
N ILE A 110 5.90 -2.04 -3.04
CA ILE A 110 6.53 -2.12 -4.36
C ILE A 110 5.66 -2.91 -5.33
N GLU A 111 5.07 -4.00 -4.89
CA GLU A 111 4.14 -4.78 -5.70
C GLU A 111 2.93 -3.95 -6.14
N SER A 112 2.37 -3.14 -5.24
CA SER A 112 1.26 -2.24 -5.56
C SER A 112 1.64 -1.19 -6.60
N LEU A 113 2.83 -0.59 -6.47
CA LEU A 113 3.35 0.39 -7.44
C LEU A 113 3.49 -0.22 -8.83
N GLU A 114 4.10 -1.39 -8.91
CA GLU A 114 4.36 -2.07 -10.19
C GLU A 114 3.08 -2.56 -10.88
N ARG A 115 2.11 -3.01 -10.12
CA ARG A 115 0.82 -3.48 -10.63
C ARG A 115 -0.17 -2.37 -10.96
N GLY A 116 0.04 -1.16 -10.46
CA GLY A 116 -0.98 -0.12 -10.50
C GLY A 116 -2.20 -0.47 -9.66
N ALA A 117 -2.01 -1.19 -8.56
CA ALA A 117 -3.06 -1.62 -7.65
C ALA A 117 -3.45 -0.53 -6.65
N ILE A 118 -4.54 -0.75 -5.94
CA ILE A 118 -4.87 0.03 -4.75
C ILE A 118 -4.10 -0.53 -3.56
N LEU A 119 -3.29 0.31 -2.94
CA LEU A 119 -2.60 0.00 -1.69
C LEU A 119 -3.45 0.43 -0.52
N LEU A 120 -3.90 -0.51 0.30
CA LEU A 120 -4.67 -0.25 1.50
C LEU A 120 -3.76 -0.37 2.72
N LEU A 121 -3.48 0.76 3.36
CA LEU A 121 -2.73 0.83 4.61
C LEU A 121 -3.71 0.85 5.78
N ASP A 122 -3.94 -0.31 6.36
CA ASP A 122 -4.93 -0.48 7.41
C ASP A 122 -4.35 -0.14 8.79
N GLU A 123 -5.12 0.58 9.58
CA GLU A 123 -4.74 1.02 10.93
C GLU A 123 -3.45 1.87 10.97
N ILE A 124 -3.37 2.86 10.09
CA ILE A 124 -2.19 3.73 9.94
C ILE A 124 -1.86 4.53 11.22
N ASP A 125 -2.83 4.75 12.08
CA ASP A 125 -2.66 5.40 13.39
C ASP A 125 -1.73 4.63 14.34
N LEU A 126 -1.48 3.35 14.08
CA LEU A 126 -0.52 2.54 14.86
C LEU A 126 0.91 2.67 14.35
N ALA A 127 1.12 3.39 13.26
CA ALA A 127 2.43 3.52 12.63
C ALA A 127 3.47 4.14 13.55
N SER A 128 4.70 3.65 13.42
CA SER A 128 5.89 4.24 14.02
C SER A 128 6.70 5.04 12.98
N ASN A 129 7.78 5.69 13.42
CA ASN A 129 8.70 6.40 12.52
C ASN A 129 9.35 5.50 11.46
N LYS A 130 9.30 4.19 11.64
CA LYS A 130 9.87 3.21 10.70
C LYS A 130 9.22 3.23 9.32
N ILE A 131 8.05 3.84 9.17
CA ILE A 131 7.33 3.90 7.89
C ILE A 131 7.49 5.23 7.15
N LEU A 132 8.43 6.08 7.56
CA LEU A 132 8.73 7.34 6.84
C LEU A 132 9.16 7.11 5.39
N CYS A 133 9.61 5.89 5.05
CA CYS A 133 9.89 5.49 3.67
C CYS A 133 8.68 5.64 2.73
N LEU A 134 7.46 5.69 3.25
CA LEU A 134 6.25 5.86 2.44
C LEU A 134 5.98 7.29 1.98
N GLN A 135 6.72 8.28 2.48
CA GLN A 135 6.43 9.69 2.21
C GLN A 135 6.46 10.02 0.70
N SER A 136 7.48 9.58 -0.02
CA SER A 136 7.57 9.81 -1.46
C SER A 136 6.45 9.12 -2.25
N ILE A 137 6.02 7.97 -1.78
CA ILE A 137 4.92 7.19 -2.39
C ILE A 137 3.60 7.91 -2.20
N LEU A 138 3.37 8.49 -1.03
CA LEU A 138 2.16 9.29 -0.74
C LEU A 138 2.13 10.60 -1.53
N GLU A 139 3.28 11.06 -2.00
CA GLU A 139 3.38 12.20 -2.91
C GLU A 139 3.24 11.83 -4.39
N GLY A 140 3.06 10.54 -4.69
CA GLY A 140 2.92 10.04 -6.05
C GLY A 140 4.22 9.93 -6.85
N LYS A 141 5.37 10.00 -6.19
CA LYS A 141 6.69 10.06 -6.85
C LYS A 141 7.36 8.71 -7.06
N GLY A 142 6.86 7.65 -6.45
CA GLY A 142 7.55 6.38 -6.43
C GLY A 142 8.70 6.35 -5.42
N ILE A 143 9.59 5.39 -5.55
CA ILE A 143 10.66 5.17 -4.61
C ILE A 143 11.92 4.66 -5.29
N PHE A 144 13.09 5.09 -4.80
CA PHE A 144 14.38 4.52 -5.18
C PHE A 144 14.78 3.42 -4.19
N LEU A 145 14.94 2.20 -4.73
CA LEU A 145 15.38 1.04 -3.95
C LEU A 145 16.88 1.04 -3.82
N LYS A 146 17.39 1.61 -2.75
CA LYS A 146 18.86 1.77 -2.51
C LYS A 146 19.61 0.46 -2.53
N LYS A 147 19.01 -0.61 -1.98
CA LYS A 147 19.65 -1.92 -1.87
C LYS A 147 19.90 -2.60 -3.21
N ILE A 148 19.15 -2.24 -4.24
CA ILE A 148 19.26 -2.83 -5.59
C ILE A 148 19.47 -1.77 -6.68
N GLY A 149 19.60 -0.49 -6.32
CA GLY A 149 19.88 0.60 -7.25
C GLY A 149 18.81 0.81 -8.33
N ARG A 150 17.52 0.62 -8.00
CA ARG A 150 16.43 0.70 -8.96
C ARG A 150 15.35 1.69 -8.52
N TRP A 151 14.88 2.49 -9.47
CA TRP A 151 13.67 3.30 -9.32
C TRP A 151 12.43 2.49 -9.61
N VAL A 152 11.43 2.61 -8.75
CA VAL A 152 10.08 2.08 -8.98
C VAL A 152 9.12 3.24 -9.08
N LYS A 153 8.54 3.41 -10.25
CA LYS A 153 7.53 4.43 -10.52
C LYS A 153 6.14 3.84 -10.41
N PRO A 154 5.14 4.63 -9.97
CA PRO A 154 3.76 4.15 -9.96
C PRO A 154 3.27 3.80 -11.37
N ALA A 155 2.77 2.60 -11.54
CA ALA A 155 2.03 2.24 -12.75
C ALA A 155 0.66 2.92 -12.77
N ALA A 156 0.07 3.03 -13.95
CA ALA A 156 -1.24 3.66 -14.11
C ALA A 156 -2.30 3.01 -13.21
N GLY A 157 -3.08 3.83 -12.55
CA GLY A 157 -4.14 3.39 -11.64
C GLY A 157 -3.73 3.20 -10.19
N PHE A 158 -2.42 3.22 -9.89
CA PHE A 158 -1.95 3.14 -8.50
C PHE A 158 -2.54 4.27 -7.65
N ASN A 159 -3.02 3.90 -6.48
CA ASN A 159 -3.47 4.85 -5.46
C ASN A 159 -3.30 4.27 -4.07
N VAL A 160 -3.31 5.12 -3.06
CA VAL A 160 -3.20 4.73 -1.66
C VAL A 160 -4.48 5.11 -0.92
N ILE A 161 -5.00 4.16 -0.16
CA ILE A 161 -6.08 4.39 0.79
C ILE A 161 -5.60 3.93 2.15
N ALA A 162 -5.74 4.77 3.15
CA ALA A 162 -5.38 4.44 4.52
C ALA A 162 -6.61 4.50 5.42
N THR A 163 -6.64 3.64 6.41
CA THR A 163 -7.66 3.67 7.46
C THR A 163 -7.06 3.97 8.82
N ALA A 164 -7.83 4.59 9.69
CA ALA A 164 -7.45 4.84 11.08
C ALA A 164 -8.66 4.77 11.99
N ASN A 165 -8.41 4.43 13.23
CA ASN A 165 -9.42 4.43 14.28
C ASN A 165 -9.43 5.78 15.00
N THR A 166 -10.60 6.36 15.18
CA THR A 166 -10.75 7.66 15.87
C THR A 166 -10.70 7.54 17.40
N LYS A 167 -10.66 6.34 17.94
CA LYS A 167 -10.63 6.06 19.39
C LYS A 167 -11.71 6.81 20.20
N GLY A 168 -12.88 7.02 19.59
CA GLY A 168 -13.99 7.74 20.19
C GLY A 168 -13.83 9.27 20.21
N LYS A 169 -12.80 9.80 19.56
CA LYS A 169 -12.60 11.25 19.35
C LYS A 169 -12.95 11.60 17.91
N GLY A 170 -14.04 12.30 17.69
CA GLY A 170 -14.45 12.77 16.37
C GLY A 170 -15.83 12.30 15.94
N SER A 171 -16.20 12.55 14.69
CA SER A 171 -17.50 12.21 14.16
C SER A 171 -17.67 10.68 14.04
N GLU A 172 -18.83 10.21 14.38
CA GLU A 172 -19.21 8.80 14.28
C GLU A 172 -19.21 8.28 12.85
N ASP A 173 -19.27 9.17 11.87
CA ASP A 173 -19.23 8.83 10.45
C ASP A 173 -17.79 8.78 9.94
N GLY A 174 -17.42 7.71 9.26
CA GLY A 174 -16.16 7.62 8.55
C GLY A 174 -16.03 8.80 7.59
N ARG A 175 -15.13 9.73 7.89
CA ARG A 175 -14.88 10.89 7.03
C ARG A 175 -13.76 10.61 6.08
N PHE A 176 -13.97 11.07 4.88
CA PHE A 176 -13.00 11.07 3.82
C PHE A 176 -12.15 12.34 3.90
N ILE A 177 -10.85 12.20 4.08
CA ILE A 177 -9.93 13.32 4.21
C ILE A 177 -8.82 13.17 3.17
N GLY A 178 -8.55 14.23 2.43
CA GLY A 178 -7.59 14.23 1.33
C GLY A 178 -6.11 14.15 1.77
N THR A 179 -5.23 14.17 0.79
CA THR A 179 -3.78 13.96 0.88
C THR A 179 -3.03 14.71 1.96
N ASN A 180 -3.43 15.94 2.27
CA ASN A 180 -2.72 16.78 3.24
C ASN A 180 -2.75 16.21 4.66
N VAL A 181 -3.84 15.54 5.03
CA VAL A 181 -4.00 14.94 6.36
C VAL A 181 -3.18 13.67 6.51
N LEU A 182 -2.99 12.89 5.43
CA LEU A 182 -2.05 11.77 5.45
C LEU A 182 -0.63 12.23 5.74
N ASN A 183 -0.20 13.32 5.12
CA ASN A 183 1.12 13.90 5.37
C ASN A 183 1.27 14.38 6.81
N GLU A 184 0.25 15.00 7.37
CA GLU A 184 0.24 15.44 8.78
C GLU A 184 0.29 14.26 9.75
N ALA A 185 -0.42 13.16 9.47
CA ALA A 185 -0.39 11.96 10.29
C ALA A 185 0.99 11.29 10.33
N PHE A 186 1.82 11.48 9.32
CA PHE A 186 3.19 10.98 9.27
C PHE A 186 4.21 11.92 9.94
N LEU A 187 3.86 13.18 10.18
CA LEU A 187 4.75 14.20 10.73
C LEU A 187 4.63 14.37 12.25
N GLU A 188 3.58 13.84 12.89
CA GLU A 188 3.37 13.81 14.32
C GLU A 188 3.89 12.50 14.96
#